data_d4d507855c10731beb7c5816b1fb071c
#
_entry.id   d4d507855c10731beb7c5816b1fb071c
#
_cell.length_a   1.000
_cell.length_b   1.000
_cell.length_c   1.000
_cell.angle_alpha   90.00
_cell.angle_beta   90.00
_cell.angle_gamma   90.00
#
_symmetry.space_group_name_H-M   'P 1'
#
loop_
_entity.id
_entity.type
_entity.pdbx_description
1 polymer ?
#
loop_
_entity_poly.entity_id
_entity_poly.type
_entity_poly.pdbx_seq_one_letter_code
_entity_poly.pdbx_strand_id
1 'polypeptide(L)'
;MRTEKKELNIQIGKRLQTARENNGYTQEAFAEALDVGVEHYRKIELGMYGLQRENMLILYEKYKIDPTYLLTGEKNHTFDVELFLANCSREER
;
A
#
# COMPACT_ATOMS: atom_id res chain seq x y z
N MET A 1 -13.83 -3.60 -19.75
CA MET A 1 -13.00 -2.45 -19.81
C MET A 1 -11.75 -2.64 -18.96
N ARG A 2 -10.70 -2.05 -19.33
CA ARG A 2 -9.50 -2.25 -18.58
C ARG A 2 -8.85 -0.92 -18.27
N THR A 3 -8.23 -0.87 -17.11
CA THR A 3 -7.52 0.30 -16.68
C THR A 3 -6.18 0.34 -17.36
N GLU A 4 -5.83 1.49 -17.87
CA GLU A 4 -4.52 1.64 -18.46
C GLU A 4 -3.46 1.50 -17.39
N LYS A 5 -2.37 0.87 -17.77
CA LYS A 5 -1.28 0.65 -16.84
C LYS A 5 -0.78 1.96 -16.25
N LYS A 6 -0.67 2.97 -17.08
CA LYS A 6 -0.20 4.27 -16.62
C LYS A 6 -1.16 4.87 -15.60
N GLU A 7 -2.44 4.79 -15.87
CA GLU A 7 -3.42 5.35 -14.95
C GLU A 7 -3.45 4.58 -13.65
N LEU A 8 -3.33 3.27 -13.73
CA LEU A 8 -3.29 2.46 -12.52
C LEU A 8 -2.08 2.82 -11.66
N ASN A 9 -0.94 3.01 -12.29
CA ASN A 9 0.26 3.39 -11.55
C ASN A 9 0.08 4.72 -10.84
N ILE A 10 -0.58 5.67 -11.50
CA ILE A 10 -0.83 6.97 -10.88
C ILE A 10 -1.72 6.81 -9.65
N GLN A 11 -2.76 6.00 -9.78
CA GLN A 11 -3.66 5.80 -8.65
C GLN A 11 -2.97 5.09 -7.49
N ILE A 12 -2.20 4.07 -7.80
CA ILE A 12 -1.46 3.36 -6.76
C ILE A 12 -0.47 4.31 -6.09
N GLY A 13 0.20 5.14 -6.88
CA GLY A 13 1.15 6.08 -6.30
C GLY A 13 0.50 7.06 -5.36
N LYS A 14 -0.67 7.57 -5.71
CA LYS A 14 -1.38 8.49 -4.83
C LYS A 14 -1.80 7.81 -3.54
N ARG A 15 -2.27 6.58 -3.65
CA ARG A 15 -2.67 5.84 -2.45
C ARG A 15 -1.49 5.52 -1.56
N LEU A 16 -0.37 5.22 -2.19
CA LEU A 16 0.86 4.97 -1.44
C LEU A 16 1.27 6.22 -0.68
N GLN A 17 1.21 7.37 -1.34
CA GLN A 17 1.54 8.62 -0.68
C GLN A 17 0.62 8.86 0.50
N THR A 18 -0.67 8.67 0.32
CA THR A 18 -1.63 8.85 1.40
C THR A 18 -1.31 7.94 2.57
N ALA A 19 -1.03 6.68 2.29
CA ALA A 19 -0.72 5.73 3.36
C ALA A 19 0.56 6.12 4.08
N ARG A 20 1.55 6.56 3.32
CA ARG A 20 2.82 6.96 3.91
C ARG A 20 2.63 8.16 4.84
N GLU A 21 1.91 9.16 4.35
CA GLU A 21 1.69 10.36 5.14
C GLU A 21 0.84 10.09 6.37
N ASN A 22 -0.15 9.24 6.22
CA ASN A 22 -0.99 8.89 7.36
C ASN A 22 -0.23 8.15 8.44
N ASN A 23 0.84 7.47 8.06
CA ASN A 23 1.68 6.79 9.03
C ASN A 23 2.85 7.65 9.51
N GLY A 24 2.97 8.85 8.98
CA GLY A 24 3.98 9.78 9.46
C GLY A 24 5.39 9.53 8.95
N TYR A 25 5.52 8.89 7.79
CA TYR A 25 6.84 8.56 7.26
C TYR A 25 7.22 9.47 6.10
N THR A 26 8.52 9.68 5.96
CA THR A 26 9.04 10.46 4.84
C THR A 26 9.22 9.59 3.62
N GLN A 27 9.42 10.25 2.48
CA GLN A 27 9.73 9.53 1.26
C GLN A 27 11.05 8.79 1.39
N GLU A 28 12.00 9.41 2.05
CA GLU A 28 13.30 8.77 2.27
C GLU A 28 13.16 7.48 3.07
N ALA A 29 12.30 7.50 4.07
CA ALA A 29 12.12 6.31 4.90
C ALA A 29 11.53 5.16 4.08
N PHE A 30 10.54 5.46 3.25
CA PHE A 30 9.95 4.41 2.43
C PHE A 30 10.92 3.95 1.34
N ALA A 31 11.70 4.87 0.79
CA ALA A 31 12.69 4.49 -0.21
C ALA A 31 13.69 3.52 0.39
N GLU A 32 14.13 3.81 1.59
CA GLU A 32 15.08 2.92 2.25
C GLU A 32 14.47 1.56 2.53
N ALA A 33 13.23 1.55 2.98
CA ALA A 33 12.56 0.29 3.27
C ALA A 33 12.42 -0.57 2.03
N LEU A 34 12.20 0.05 0.88
CA LEU A 34 12.05 -0.68 -0.36
C LEU A 34 13.37 -0.90 -1.10
N ASP A 35 14.46 -0.40 -0.52
CA ASP A 35 15.79 -0.56 -1.09
C ASP A 35 15.88 0.06 -2.47
N VAL A 36 15.35 1.26 -2.60
CA VAL A 36 15.45 2.02 -3.83
C VAL A 36 15.93 3.43 -3.49
N GLY A 37 16.42 4.14 -4.51
CA GLY A 37 16.79 5.53 -4.31
C GLY A 37 15.56 6.39 -4.11
N VAL A 38 15.73 7.51 -3.41
CA VAL A 38 14.59 8.36 -3.11
C VAL A 38 13.99 8.95 -4.40
N GLU A 39 14.81 9.21 -5.40
CA GLU A 39 14.28 9.70 -6.67
C GLU A 39 13.42 8.66 -7.36
N HIS A 40 13.86 7.42 -7.31
CA HIS A 40 13.06 6.34 -7.87
C HIS A 40 11.75 6.21 -7.09
N TYR A 41 11.81 6.30 -5.78
CA TYR A 41 10.62 6.21 -4.95
C TYR A 41 9.64 7.34 -5.28
N ARG A 42 10.17 8.57 -5.44
CA ARG A 42 9.31 9.68 -5.79
C ARG A 42 8.54 9.41 -7.08
N LYS A 43 9.22 8.81 -8.04
CA LYS A 43 8.58 8.51 -9.31
C LYS A 43 7.52 7.43 -9.18
N ILE A 44 7.68 6.54 -8.21
CA ILE A 44 6.63 5.57 -7.92
C ILE A 44 5.38 6.30 -7.42
N GLU A 45 5.55 7.25 -6.51
CA GLU A 45 4.39 7.99 -6.02
C GLU A 45 3.73 8.82 -7.11
N LEU A 46 4.52 9.30 -8.06
CA LEU A 46 3.98 10.06 -9.17
C LEU A 46 3.34 9.19 -10.24
N GLY A 47 3.51 7.89 -10.14
CA GLY A 47 2.92 6.99 -11.12
C GLY A 47 3.77 6.78 -12.35
N MET A 48 5.00 7.26 -12.35
CA MET A 48 5.89 7.07 -13.49
C MET A 48 6.44 5.66 -13.53
N TYR A 49 6.58 5.03 -12.38
CA TYR A 49 7.02 3.64 -12.28
C TYR A 49 5.98 2.86 -11.48
N GLY A 50 5.85 1.60 -11.80
CA GLY A 50 4.91 0.76 -11.08
C GLY A 50 5.49 0.27 -9.77
N LEU A 51 4.60 0.02 -8.83
CA LEU A 51 4.98 -0.57 -7.55
C LEU A 51 4.99 -2.08 -7.73
N GLN A 52 6.12 -2.69 -7.47
CA GLN A 52 6.26 -4.12 -7.68
C GLN A 52 5.63 -4.90 -6.55
N ARG A 53 5.24 -6.14 -6.85
CA ARG A 53 4.58 -6.94 -5.82
C ARG A 53 5.46 -7.19 -4.62
N GLU A 54 6.77 -7.33 -4.84
CA GLU A 54 7.69 -7.50 -3.72
C GLU A 54 7.67 -6.30 -2.81
N ASN A 55 7.54 -5.12 -3.40
CA ASN A 55 7.48 -3.90 -2.61
C ASN A 55 6.16 -3.82 -1.84
N MET A 56 5.08 -4.29 -2.44
CA MET A 56 3.81 -4.32 -1.73
C MET A 56 3.89 -5.23 -0.51
N LEU A 57 4.57 -6.35 -0.65
CA LEU A 57 4.74 -7.26 0.47
C LEU A 57 5.53 -6.60 1.60
N ILE A 58 6.61 -5.90 1.25
CA ILE A 58 7.40 -5.21 2.26
C ILE A 58 6.55 -4.16 2.97
N LEU A 59 5.79 -3.40 2.22
CA LEU A 59 4.94 -2.37 2.81
C LEU A 59 3.90 -2.97 3.74
N TYR A 60 3.37 -4.12 3.37
CA TYR A 60 2.41 -4.78 4.23
C TYR A 60 3.08 -5.29 5.51
N GLU A 61 4.21 -5.96 5.37
CA GLU A 61 4.87 -6.54 6.52
C GLU A 61 5.42 -5.50 7.46
N LYS A 62 5.97 -4.44 6.90
CA LYS A 62 6.65 -3.45 7.72
C LYS A 62 5.73 -2.38 8.26
N TYR A 63 4.76 -1.96 7.46
CA TYR A 63 3.90 -0.84 7.83
C TYR A 63 2.43 -1.20 7.88
N LYS A 64 2.09 -2.43 7.59
CA LYS A 64 0.69 -2.88 7.56
C LYS A 64 -0.15 -2.13 6.55
N ILE A 65 0.46 -1.71 5.46
CA ILE A 65 -0.28 -1.07 4.37
C ILE A 65 -0.94 -2.16 3.55
N ASP A 66 -2.25 -2.06 3.42
CA ASP A 66 -3.04 -3.09 2.76
C ASP A 66 -2.85 -3.04 1.25
N PRO A 67 -2.35 -4.10 0.62
CA PRO A 67 -2.20 -4.09 -0.84
C PRO A 67 -3.53 -3.94 -1.56
N THR A 68 -4.60 -4.43 -0.99
CA THR A 68 -5.91 -4.25 -1.61
C THR A 68 -6.27 -2.79 -1.74
N TYR A 69 -6.00 -2.02 -0.68
CA TYR A 69 -6.24 -0.60 -0.75
C TYR A 69 -5.38 0.05 -1.83
N LEU A 70 -4.12 -0.34 -1.93
CA LEU A 70 -3.24 0.25 -2.94
C LEU A 70 -3.75 -0.04 -4.34
N LEU A 71 -4.23 -1.25 -4.56
CA LEU A 71 -4.67 -1.64 -5.89
C LEU A 71 -6.05 -1.13 -6.24
N THR A 72 -6.97 -1.11 -5.30
CA THR A 72 -8.35 -0.80 -5.61
C THR A 72 -8.87 0.47 -5.00
N GLY A 73 -8.20 0.99 -4.00
CA GLY A 73 -8.67 2.16 -3.28
C GLY A 73 -9.69 1.85 -2.22
N GLU A 74 -10.07 0.60 -2.07
CA GLU A 74 -11.06 0.23 -1.08
C GLU A 74 -10.41 -0.10 0.22
N LYS A 75 -10.93 0.50 1.28
CA LYS A 75 -10.49 0.16 2.59
C LYS A 75 -11.36 -0.96 3.08
N ASN A 76 -10.72 -2.04 3.41
CA ASN A 76 -11.43 -3.25 3.69
C ASN A 76 -11.83 -3.33 5.13
N HIS A 77 -12.57 -2.35 5.56
CA HIS A 77 -12.93 -2.28 6.96
C HIS A 77 -13.90 -3.32 7.36
N THR A 78 -14.80 -3.61 6.47
CA THR A 78 -15.78 -4.60 6.78
C THR A 78 -15.13 -5.89 7.03
N PHE A 79 -14.00 -6.03 6.45
CA PHE A 79 -13.26 -7.18 6.67
C PHE A 79 -12.19 -6.87 7.63
N ASP A 80 -12.39 -5.81 8.38
CA ASP A 80 -11.31 -5.42 9.19
C ASP A 80 -11.01 -6.52 10.19
N VAL A 81 -9.81 -6.45 10.67
CA VAL A 81 -9.28 -7.51 11.48
C VAL A 81 -10.04 -7.67 12.77
N GLU A 82 -10.50 -6.57 13.31
CA GLU A 82 -11.23 -6.64 14.54
C GLU A 82 -12.48 -7.44 14.41
N LEU A 83 -13.23 -7.16 13.37
CA LEU A 83 -14.45 -7.88 13.14
C LEU A 83 -14.16 -9.34 12.89
N PHE A 84 -13.17 -9.60 12.10
CA PHE A 84 -12.79 -10.94 11.80
C PHE A 84 -12.40 -11.70 13.05
N LEU A 85 -11.59 -11.11 13.89
CA LEU A 85 -11.14 -11.75 15.10
C LEU A 85 -12.28 -11.95 16.08
N ALA A 86 -13.19 -11.00 16.15
CA ALA A 86 -14.32 -11.14 17.03
C ALA A 86 -15.16 -12.35 16.67
N ASN A 87 -15.22 -12.65 15.39
CA ASN A 87 -16.02 -13.78 14.95
C ASN A 87 -15.26 -15.08 14.95
N CYS A 88 -13.97 -15.02 14.89
CA CYS A 88 -13.20 -16.24 14.83
C CYS A 88 -12.72 -16.70 16.14
N SER A 89 -12.45 -15.77 16.96
CA SER A 89 -11.80 -16.18 18.14
C SER A 89 -12.75 -16.65 19.13
N ARG A 90 -13.48 -16.90 18.94
CA ARG A 90 -14.23 -17.29 19.79
C ARG A 90 -14.32 -18.51 19.69
N GLU A 91 -13.96 -18.67 18.81
CA GLU A 91 -13.77 -19.19 18.55
C GLU A 91 -13.02 -19.66 18.57
N GLU A 92 -12.75 -19.65 18.43
CA GLU A 92 -12.14 -19.53 18.39
C GLU A 92 -11.97 -19.61 18.98
N ARG A 93 -12.53 -19.93 19.09
CA ARG A 93 -12.62 -19.56 19.39
C ARG A 93 -12.68 -19.93 19.61
#